data_c177e3ada89a5fa36a545bef2644eec4
#
_entry.id   c177e3ada89a5fa36a545bef2644eec4
#
_cell.length_a   1.000
_cell.length_b   1.000
_cell.length_c   1.000
_cell.angle_alpha   90.00
_cell.angle_beta   90.00
_cell.angle_gamma   90.00
#
_symmetry.space_group_name_H-M   'P 1'
#
loop_
_entity.id
_entity.type
_entity.pdbx_description
1 polymer ?
#
loop_
_entity_poly.entity_id
_entity_poly.type
_entity_poly.pdbx_seq_one_letter_code
_entity_poly.pdbx_strand_id
1 'polypeptide(L)'
;YLYCLGYATEYVGYYMFGDPTAIDWEMDTGSGTVAEYLVNNARDLAAFNQVIRNQCAERNIAMTAEEEAELDQQMADAVENSGGQDNFELALKEVNRTEEGLRSMYSASNFLYPALQEQLFPAQDPASLTAEELAQWASDNGKMQVKHILFKTVDDAGSPLSDEEIAAAKQKAEDTLAQLQASDDMENLFDQLMNELSEDGRYSDGTLGAPDGYLFGEGEMVQEFEDAAKALGEHELSGIVETSYGYHILLRLPVDTEMAREAWASEQDATISTQMNDQMTAWMDEAVIETNDTFASIDPKDYYERLSAYREQLEAANSTTETETDGAATAEPSATPAAEG
;
A
#
# COMPACT_ATOMS: atom_id res chain seq x y z
N TYR A 1 12.49 18.13 12.14
CA TYR A 1 11.32 18.97 11.89
C TYR A 1 11.34 19.61 10.49
N LEU A 2 12.40 20.35 10.11
CA LEU A 2 12.42 21.06 8.81
C LEU A 2 12.27 20.13 7.61
N TYR A 3 12.87 18.95 7.65
CA TYR A 3 12.62 17.91 6.67
C TYR A 3 11.12 17.52 6.61
N CYS A 4 10.51 17.28 7.79
CA CYS A 4 9.09 16.93 7.86
C CYS A 4 8.20 18.05 7.31
N LEU A 5 8.58 19.31 7.53
CA LEU A 5 7.84 20.47 7.00
C LEU A 5 7.91 20.52 5.47
N GLY A 6 9.10 20.35 4.88
CA GLY A 6 9.26 20.27 3.43
C GLY A 6 8.46 19.13 2.83
N TYR A 7 8.56 17.93 3.42
CA TYR A 7 7.82 16.73 2.98
C TYR A 7 6.30 16.94 3.06
N ALA A 8 5.78 17.43 4.20
CA ALA A 8 4.36 17.69 4.37
C ALA A 8 3.84 18.74 3.37
N THR A 9 4.64 19.77 3.09
CA THR A 9 4.29 20.82 2.13
C THR A 9 4.18 20.26 0.71
N GLU A 10 5.12 19.43 0.27
CA GLU A 10 5.06 18.78 -1.03
C GLU A 10 3.87 17.83 -1.14
N TYR A 11 3.67 16.99 -0.12
CA TYR A 11 2.55 16.05 -0.10
C TYR A 11 1.21 16.78 -0.23
N VAL A 12 0.96 17.77 0.62
CA VAL A 12 -0.28 18.57 0.57
C VAL A 12 -0.38 19.35 -0.74
N GLY A 13 0.71 19.93 -1.21
CA GLY A 13 0.76 20.68 -2.47
C GLY A 13 0.31 19.83 -3.66
N TYR A 14 0.86 18.61 -3.79
CA TYR A 14 0.46 17.72 -4.88
C TYR A 14 -0.97 17.19 -4.73
N TYR A 15 -1.37 16.75 -3.54
CA TYR A 15 -2.68 16.11 -3.36
C TYR A 15 -3.85 17.09 -3.32
N MET A 16 -3.69 18.29 -2.73
CA MET A 16 -4.78 19.25 -2.59
C MET A 16 -4.79 20.33 -3.70
N PHE A 17 -3.62 20.69 -4.21
CA PHE A 17 -3.47 21.82 -5.15
C PHE A 17 -2.94 21.39 -6.52
N GLY A 18 -2.52 20.13 -6.69
CA GLY A 18 -1.93 19.61 -7.93
C GLY A 18 -0.47 20.04 -8.17
N ASP A 19 0.01 21.05 -7.45
CA ASP A 19 1.36 21.60 -7.53
C ASP A 19 1.71 22.28 -6.19
N PRO A 20 2.85 21.97 -5.56
CA PRO A 20 3.26 22.61 -4.31
C PRO A 20 3.46 24.13 -4.41
N THR A 21 3.72 24.66 -5.62
CA THR A 21 3.84 26.12 -5.83
C THR A 21 2.50 26.84 -5.86
N ALA A 22 1.41 26.09 -5.99
CA ALA A 22 0.04 26.62 -6.06
C ALA A 22 -0.68 26.64 -4.70
N ILE A 23 0.01 26.32 -3.59
CA ILE A 23 -0.58 26.26 -2.26
C ILE A 23 -1.19 27.61 -1.85
N ASP A 24 -2.49 27.60 -1.53
CA ASP A 24 -3.15 28.71 -0.83
C ASP A 24 -2.94 28.53 0.69
N TRP A 25 -1.93 29.20 1.20
CA TRP A 25 -1.48 29.10 2.60
C TRP A 25 -2.53 29.58 3.61
N GLU A 26 -3.39 30.50 3.19
CA GLU A 26 -4.44 31.09 4.03
C GLU A 26 -5.80 30.37 3.89
N MET A 27 -5.90 29.38 3.00
CA MET A 27 -7.12 28.61 2.82
C MET A 27 -7.51 27.93 4.14
N ASP A 28 -8.77 28.07 4.54
CA ASP A 28 -9.32 27.45 5.75
C ASP A 28 -9.54 25.96 5.51
N THR A 29 -8.94 25.13 6.37
CA THR A 29 -9.10 23.67 6.37
C THR A 29 -10.27 23.19 7.24
N GLY A 30 -10.96 24.10 7.92
CA GLY A 30 -11.97 23.80 8.94
C GLY A 30 -11.39 23.64 10.36
N SER A 31 -10.05 23.62 10.47
CA SER A 31 -9.32 23.52 11.76
C SER A 31 -8.16 24.50 11.84
N GLY A 32 -8.17 25.53 11.03
CA GLY A 32 -7.10 26.53 10.87
C GLY A 32 -6.70 26.68 9.41
N THR A 33 -5.65 27.44 9.15
CA THR A 33 -5.12 27.65 7.79
C THR A 33 -4.31 26.44 7.33
N VAL A 34 -4.08 26.33 6.01
CA VAL A 34 -3.14 25.34 5.45
C VAL A 34 -1.75 25.50 6.05
N ALA A 35 -1.28 26.73 6.27
CA ALA A 35 -0.02 27.01 6.93
C ALA A 35 0.06 26.40 8.33
N GLU A 36 -0.97 26.62 9.17
CA GLU A 36 -1.05 26.03 10.51
C GLU A 36 -1.16 24.52 10.48
N TYR A 37 -1.92 23.95 9.57
CA TYR A 37 -2.02 22.52 9.37
C TYR A 37 -0.65 21.90 9.05
N LEU A 38 0.11 22.49 8.13
CA LEU A 38 1.43 22.00 7.73
C LEU A 38 2.46 22.04 8.88
N VAL A 39 2.46 23.13 9.65
CA VAL A 39 3.33 23.27 10.84
C VAL A 39 3.02 22.20 11.88
N ASN A 40 1.74 21.97 12.17
CA ASN A 40 1.30 20.95 13.13
C ASN A 40 1.62 19.54 12.62
N ASN A 41 1.30 19.23 11.37
CA ASN A 41 1.58 17.94 10.77
C ASN A 41 3.09 17.61 10.77
N ALA A 42 3.93 18.57 10.40
CA ALA A 42 5.38 18.41 10.43
C ALA A 42 5.93 18.20 11.85
N ARG A 43 5.34 18.89 12.85
CA ARG A 43 5.67 18.68 14.26
C ARG A 43 5.34 17.27 14.70
N ASP A 44 4.16 16.79 14.37
CA ASP A 44 3.68 15.48 14.78
C ASP A 44 4.47 14.35 14.08
N LEU A 45 4.81 14.51 12.80
CA LEU A 45 5.73 13.60 12.08
C LEU A 45 7.14 13.56 12.72
N ALA A 46 7.67 14.70 13.16
CA ALA A 46 8.96 14.74 13.83
C ALA A 46 8.90 14.09 15.20
N ALA A 47 7.81 14.29 15.94
CA ALA A 47 7.59 13.70 17.26
C ALA A 47 7.36 12.19 17.20
N PHE A 48 6.72 11.68 16.18
CA PHE A 48 6.37 10.27 16.03
C PHE A 48 7.57 9.34 16.20
N ASN A 49 8.67 9.60 15.52
CA ASN A 49 9.90 8.81 15.65
C ASN A 49 10.50 8.88 17.05
N GLN A 50 10.38 10.02 17.72
CA GLN A 50 10.86 10.17 19.08
C GLN A 50 9.97 9.42 20.09
N VAL A 51 8.67 9.42 19.88
CA VAL A 51 7.72 8.63 20.70
C VAL A 51 8.05 7.14 20.57
N ILE A 52 8.26 6.60 19.37
CA ILE A 52 8.70 5.21 19.20
C ILE A 52 9.96 4.91 20.02
N ARG A 53 10.99 5.75 19.91
CA ARG A 53 12.24 5.57 20.64
C ARG A 53 12.06 5.60 22.15
N ASN A 54 11.25 6.52 22.65
CA ASN A 54 10.95 6.63 24.06
C ASN A 54 10.22 5.38 24.55
N GLN A 55 9.22 4.91 23.81
CA GLN A 55 8.44 3.73 24.15
C GLN A 55 9.29 2.45 24.10
N CYS A 56 10.21 2.35 23.13
CA CYS A 56 11.18 1.25 23.08
C CYS A 56 12.15 1.29 24.27
N ALA A 57 12.69 2.48 24.61
CA ALA A 57 13.61 2.63 25.74
C ALA A 57 12.95 2.27 27.09
N GLU A 58 11.70 2.67 27.31
CA GLU A 58 10.93 2.32 28.51
C GLU A 58 10.72 0.80 28.66
N ARG A 59 10.67 0.08 27.54
CA ARG A 59 10.43 -1.37 27.49
C ARG A 59 11.70 -2.19 27.29
N ASN A 60 12.87 -1.55 27.28
CA ASN A 60 14.16 -2.16 26.99
C ASN A 60 14.21 -2.86 25.61
N ILE A 61 13.51 -2.31 24.63
CA ILE A 61 13.60 -2.72 23.24
C ILE A 61 14.76 -1.98 22.60
N ALA A 62 15.69 -2.72 22.00
CA ALA A 62 16.83 -2.18 21.28
C ALA A 62 17.08 -3.07 20.06
N MET A 63 17.69 -2.49 19.03
CA MET A 63 18.13 -3.24 17.87
C MET A 63 19.17 -4.30 18.28
N THR A 64 19.08 -5.45 17.65
CA THR A 64 20.08 -6.50 17.74
C THR A 64 21.31 -6.15 16.90
N ALA A 65 22.41 -6.88 17.08
CA ALA A 65 23.61 -6.69 16.25
C ALA A 65 23.39 -7.02 14.77
N GLU A 66 22.44 -7.91 14.46
CA GLU A 66 22.05 -8.25 13.09
C GLU A 66 21.26 -7.11 12.47
N GLU A 67 20.29 -6.55 13.16
CA GLU A 67 19.51 -5.40 12.70
C GLU A 67 20.37 -4.13 12.53
N GLU A 68 21.37 -3.93 13.40
CA GLU A 68 22.35 -2.84 13.22
C GLU A 68 23.17 -3.02 11.94
N ALA A 69 23.59 -4.25 11.64
CA ALA A 69 24.30 -4.54 10.39
C ALA A 69 23.42 -4.42 9.16
N GLU A 70 22.13 -4.76 9.27
CA GLU A 70 21.16 -4.56 8.20
C GLU A 70 20.91 -3.07 7.96
N LEU A 71 20.79 -2.27 9.01
CA LEU A 71 20.68 -0.81 8.90
C LEU A 71 21.93 -0.21 8.22
N ASP A 72 23.13 -0.70 8.56
CA ASP A 72 24.37 -0.28 7.90
C ASP A 72 24.33 -0.61 6.39
N GLN A 73 23.81 -1.78 6.03
CA GLN A 73 23.62 -2.15 4.64
C GLN A 73 22.59 -1.28 3.93
N GLN A 74 21.44 -1.01 4.55
CA GLN A 74 20.42 -0.10 3.98
C GLN A 74 20.99 1.31 3.72
N MET A 75 21.84 1.81 4.62
CA MET A 75 22.52 3.09 4.42
C MET A 75 23.53 3.04 3.26
N ALA A 76 24.29 1.95 3.15
CA ALA A 76 25.23 1.74 2.04
C ALA A 76 24.49 1.63 0.68
N ASP A 77 23.38 0.90 0.65
CA ASP A 77 22.52 0.78 -0.55
C ASP A 77 21.93 2.13 -0.95
N ALA A 78 21.54 2.99 0.01
CA ALA A 78 21.07 4.34 -0.28
C ALA A 78 22.16 5.21 -0.94
N VAL A 79 23.42 5.08 -0.50
CA VAL A 79 24.58 5.74 -1.15
C VAL A 79 24.81 5.19 -2.55
N GLU A 80 24.78 3.88 -2.74
CA GLU A 80 24.98 3.24 -4.06
C GLU A 80 23.86 3.64 -5.03
N ASN A 81 22.60 3.57 -4.61
CA ASN A 81 21.44 3.95 -5.42
C ASN A 81 21.42 5.43 -5.81
N SER A 82 22.07 6.29 -5.02
CA SER A 82 22.25 7.70 -5.35
C SER A 82 23.39 7.94 -6.36
N GLY A 83 24.14 6.90 -6.72
CA GLY A 83 25.31 7.01 -7.58
C GLY A 83 26.60 7.45 -6.86
N GLY A 84 26.67 7.22 -5.55
CA GLY A 84 27.84 7.48 -4.70
C GLY A 84 27.60 8.54 -3.61
N GLN A 85 28.60 8.69 -2.74
CA GLN A 85 28.50 9.51 -1.53
C GLN A 85 28.18 10.98 -1.83
N ASP A 86 28.81 11.57 -2.84
CA ASP A 86 28.62 13.00 -3.15
C ASP A 86 27.17 13.29 -3.60
N ASN A 87 26.61 12.42 -4.43
CA ASN A 87 25.21 12.52 -4.88
C ASN A 87 24.23 12.26 -3.74
N PHE A 88 24.54 11.28 -2.87
CA PHE A 88 23.75 11.01 -1.69
C PHE A 88 23.68 12.21 -0.74
N GLU A 89 24.84 12.83 -0.44
CA GLU A 89 24.87 14.05 0.37
C GLU A 89 24.10 15.21 -0.28
N LEU A 90 24.17 15.32 -1.61
CA LEU A 90 23.42 16.31 -2.35
C LEU A 90 21.91 16.08 -2.22
N ALA A 91 21.44 14.85 -2.46
CA ALA A 91 20.03 14.47 -2.30
C ALA A 91 19.52 14.74 -0.87
N LEU A 92 20.34 14.49 0.15
CA LEU A 92 19.98 14.83 1.53
C LEU A 92 19.86 16.35 1.75
N LYS A 93 20.74 17.16 1.14
CA LYS A 93 20.68 18.62 1.22
C LYS A 93 19.43 19.18 0.52
N GLU A 94 19.04 18.61 -0.62
CA GLU A 94 17.84 19.01 -1.36
C GLU A 94 16.56 18.88 -0.53
N VAL A 95 16.52 17.93 0.40
CA VAL A 95 15.38 17.71 1.32
C VAL A 95 15.63 18.22 2.75
N ASN A 96 16.71 18.97 2.94
CA ASN A 96 17.13 19.49 4.26
C ASN A 96 17.20 18.41 5.34
N ARG A 97 17.86 17.30 5.03
CA ARG A 97 18.08 16.16 5.92
C ARG A 97 19.57 15.90 6.13
N THR A 98 19.92 15.32 7.25
CA THR A 98 21.26 14.78 7.51
C THR A 98 21.28 13.26 7.37
N GLU A 99 22.44 12.68 7.11
CA GLU A 99 22.63 11.22 7.09
C GLU A 99 22.24 10.59 8.44
N GLU A 100 22.64 11.21 9.56
CA GLU A 100 22.23 10.79 10.92
C GLU A 100 20.71 10.82 11.08
N GLY A 101 20.04 11.85 10.56
CA GLY A 101 18.59 11.97 10.57
C GLY A 101 17.90 10.88 9.76
N LEU A 102 18.44 10.53 8.59
CA LEU A 102 17.94 9.43 7.77
C LEU A 102 18.13 8.09 8.49
N ARG A 103 19.35 7.83 8.99
CA ARG A 103 19.65 6.62 9.75
C ARG A 103 18.75 6.48 10.98
N SER A 104 18.54 7.58 11.69
CA SER A 104 17.62 7.63 12.85
C SER A 104 16.20 7.25 12.46
N MET A 105 15.70 7.74 11.32
CA MET A 105 14.36 7.40 10.85
C MET A 105 14.28 5.91 10.47
N TYR A 106 15.23 5.40 9.69
CA TYR A 106 15.25 3.97 9.30
C TYR A 106 15.30 3.06 10.54
N SER A 107 16.13 3.37 11.52
CA SER A 107 16.18 2.64 12.78
C SER A 107 14.82 2.63 13.49
N ALA A 108 14.11 3.75 13.55
CA ALA A 108 12.81 3.83 14.20
C ALA A 108 11.72 3.08 13.41
N SER A 109 11.63 3.31 12.09
CA SER A 109 10.54 2.76 11.28
C SER A 109 10.71 1.28 10.92
N ASN A 110 11.94 0.84 10.62
CA ASN A 110 12.17 -0.48 10.06
C ASN A 110 12.47 -1.54 11.13
N PHE A 111 12.93 -1.13 12.32
CA PHE A 111 13.35 -2.05 13.37
C PHE A 111 12.62 -1.82 14.68
N LEU A 112 12.66 -0.60 15.23
CA LEU A 112 12.09 -0.34 16.57
C LEU A 112 10.56 -0.40 16.58
N TYR A 113 9.90 0.14 15.56
CA TYR A 113 8.43 0.12 15.49
C TYR A 113 7.88 -1.32 15.36
N PRO A 114 8.40 -2.18 14.47
CA PRO A 114 7.98 -3.58 14.41
C PRO A 114 8.26 -4.35 15.71
N ALA A 115 9.42 -4.15 16.32
CA ALA A 115 9.75 -4.80 17.59
C ALA A 115 8.84 -4.34 18.75
N LEU A 116 8.44 -3.07 18.75
CA LEU A 116 7.48 -2.51 19.69
C LEU A 116 6.08 -3.11 19.48
N GLN A 117 5.64 -3.20 18.22
CA GLN A 117 4.38 -3.82 17.86
C GLN A 117 4.33 -5.29 18.28
N GLU A 118 5.38 -6.06 17.96
CA GLU A 118 5.46 -7.48 18.34
C GLU A 118 5.43 -7.70 19.85
N GLN A 119 6.09 -6.82 20.63
CA GLN A 119 6.06 -6.93 22.08
C GLN A 119 4.69 -6.58 22.69
N LEU A 120 3.96 -5.64 22.11
CA LEU A 120 2.66 -5.18 22.61
C LEU A 120 1.51 -6.05 22.13
N PHE A 121 1.57 -6.47 20.90
CA PHE A 121 0.52 -7.19 20.18
C PHE A 121 1.13 -8.38 19.42
N PRO A 122 1.64 -9.40 20.14
CA PRO A 122 2.32 -10.52 19.50
C PRO A 122 1.38 -11.26 18.54
N ALA A 123 1.83 -11.48 17.32
CA ALA A 123 1.10 -12.25 16.35
C ALA A 123 1.18 -13.75 16.68
N GLN A 124 0.06 -14.45 16.51
CA GLN A 124 0.06 -15.91 16.54
C GLN A 124 0.49 -16.44 15.17
N ASP A 125 1.38 -17.41 15.14
CA ASP A 125 1.78 -18.07 13.89
C ASP A 125 0.56 -18.78 13.24
N PRO A 126 0.13 -18.35 12.04
CA PRO A 126 -0.98 -18.99 11.34
C PRO A 126 -0.77 -20.50 11.11
N ALA A 127 0.47 -20.93 10.95
CA ALA A 127 0.81 -22.34 10.77
C ALA A 127 0.59 -23.20 12.03
N SER A 128 0.46 -22.55 13.21
CA SER A 128 0.13 -23.24 14.46
C SER A 128 -1.32 -23.68 14.58
N LEU A 129 -2.22 -23.12 13.75
CA LEU A 129 -3.65 -23.43 13.76
C LEU A 129 -3.95 -24.73 13.03
N THR A 130 -4.77 -25.56 13.65
CA THR A 130 -5.29 -26.78 13.04
C THR A 130 -6.42 -26.48 12.05
N ALA A 131 -6.73 -27.41 11.17
CA ALA A 131 -7.86 -27.31 10.24
C ALA A 131 -9.20 -27.14 11.00
N GLU A 132 -9.36 -27.80 12.17
CA GLU A 132 -10.57 -27.69 12.99
C GLU A 132 -10.73 -26.28 13.59
N GLU A 133 -9.64 -25.67 14.08
CA GLU A 133 -9.64 -24.30 14.60
C GLU A 133 -9.95 -23.28 13.52
N LEU A 134 -9.40 -23.45 12.32
CA LEU A 134 -9.69 -22.59 11.17
C LEU A 134 -11.13 -22.74 10.68
N ALA A 135 -11.66 -23.96 10.63
CA ALA A 135 -13.06 -24.19 10.27
C ALA A 135 -14.02 -23.58 11.32
N GLN A 136 -13.68 -23.69 12.61
CA GLN A 136 -14.45 -23.06 13.68
C GLN A 136 -14.40 -21.54 13.58
N TRP A 137 -13.22 -20.96 13.38
CA TRP A 137 -13.07 -19.53 13.17
C TRP A 137 -13.89 -19.03 11.97
N ALA A 138 -13.81 -19.71 10.83
CA ALA A 138 -14.59 -19.38 9.64
C ALA A 138 -16.11 -19.40 9.92
N SER A 139 -16.57 -20.43 10.64
CA SER A 139 -17.96 -20.54 11.05
C SER A 139 -18.39 -19.42 12.00
N ASP A 140 -17.58 -19.11 13.03
CA ASP A 140 -17.88 -18.08 14.03
C ASP A 140 -17.91 -16.69 13.43
N ASN A 141 -17.15 -16.46 12.35
CA ASN A 141 -17.07 -15.20 11.60
C ASN A 141 -17.98 -15.18 10.35
N GLY A 142 -18.85 -16.20 10.20
CA GLY A 142 -19.80 -16.26 9.09
C GLY A 142 -19.14 -16.31 7.69
N LYS A 143 -17.91 -16.82 7.61
CA LYS A 143 -17.19 -16.94 6.33
C LYS A 143 -17.81 -18.03 5.47
N MET A 144 -17.88 -17.77 4.17
CA MET A 144 -18.43 -18.67 3.16
C MET A 144 -17.48 -18.73 1.98
N GLN A 145 -17.28 -19.93 1.43
CA GLN A 145 -16.52 -20.08 0.19
C GLN A 145 -17.48 -20.36 -0.96
N VAL A 146 -17.35 -19.58 -2.02
CA VAL A 146 -18.24 -19.63 -3.20
C VAL A 146 -17.44 -19.49 -4.48
N LYS A 147 -17.59 -20.45 -5.40
CA LYS A 147 -17.26 -20.26 -6.81
C LYS A 147 -18.43 -19.66 -7.56
N HIS A 148 -18.19 -18.85 -8.57
CA HIS A 148 -19.28 -18.33 -9.40
C HIS A 148 -18.92 -18.18 -10.87
N ILE A 149 -19.94 -18.27 -11.71
CA ILE A 149 -19.86 -17.95 -13.13
C ILE A 149 -20.60 -16.64 -13.34
N LEU A 150 -19.92 -15.60 -13.85
CA LEU A 150 -20.49 -14.28 -14.12
C LEU A 150 -20.67 -14.09 -15.63
N PHE A 151 -21.85 -13.64 -16.01
CA PHE A 151 -22.18 -13.08 -17.33
C PHE A 151 -22.47 -11.59 -17.14
N LYS A 152 -21.55 -10.73 -17.56
CA LYS A 152 -21.65 -9.27 -17.33
C LYS A 152 -22.83 -8.64 -18.06
N THR A 153 -23.43 -7.64 -17.44
CA THR A 153 -24.45 -6.74 -18.03
C THR A 153 -23.96 -5.30 -18.07
N VAL A 154 -22.71 -5.07 -17.66
CA VAL A 154 -22.02 -3.79 -17.69
C VAL A 154 -20.67 -3.90 -18.37
N ASP A 155 -20.19 -2.82 -18.93
CA ASP A 155 -18.83 -2.70 -19.48
C ASP A 155 -17.77 -2.49 -18.38
N ASP A 156 -16.49 -2.38 -18.76
CA ASP A 156 -15.39 -2.18 -17.83
C ASP A 156 -15.41 -0.79 -17.12
N ALA A 157 -16.22 0.15 -17.63
CA ALA A 157 -16.48 1.44 -16.99
C ALA A 157 -17.71 1.41 -16.06
N GLY A 158 -18.39 0.25 -15.94
CA GLY A 158 -19.60 0.07 -15.14
C GLY A 158 -20.88 0.60 -15.82
N SER A 159 -20.82 0.95 -17.10
CA SER A 159 -22.01 1.38 -17.84
C SER A 159 -22.82 0.20 -18.36
N PRO A 160 -24.17 0.25 -18.33
CA PRO A 160 -24.99 -0.85 -18.83
C PRO A 160 -24.70 -1.18 -20.30
N LEU A 161 -24.63 -2.46 -20.63
CA LEU A 161 -24.60 -2.95 -22.00
C LEU A 161 -25.95 -2.68 -22.71
N SER A 162 -26.02 -2.91 -24.02
CA SER A 162 -27.28 -2.81 -24.76
C SER A 162 -28.30 -3.90 -24.33
N ASP A 163 -29.58 -3.59 -24.49
CA ASP A 163 -30.67 -4.55 -24.17
C ASP A 163 -30.50 -5.90 -24.84
N GLU A 164 -29.94 -5.92 -26.05
CA GLU A 164 -29.67 -7.14 -26.81
C GLU A 164 -28.52 -7.96 -26.17
N GLU A 165 -27.46 -7.29 -25.73
CA GLU A 165 -26.33 -7.95 -25.05
C GLU A 165 -26.74 -8.47 -23.67
N ILE A 166 -27.53 -7.68 -22.91
CA ILE A 166 -28.09 -8.11 -21.62
C ILE A 166 -28.97 -9.34 -21.76
N ALA A 167 -29.85 -9.36 -22.81
CA ALA A 167 -30.68 -10.52 -23.11
C ALA A 167 -29.84 -11.75 -23.49
N ALA A 168 -28.76 -11.55 -24.24
CA ALA A 168 -27.83 -12.63 -24.59
C ALA A 168 -27.06 -13.15 -23.38
N ALA A 169 -26.63 -12.28 -22.45
CA ALA A 169 -26.00 -12.68 -21.20
C ALA A 169 -26.95 -13.52 -20.32
N LYS A 170 -28.20 -13.12 -20.24
CA LYS A 170 -29.24 -13.87 -19.51
C LYS A 170 -29.46 -15.26 -20.12
N GLN A 171 -29.57 -15.35 -21.44
CA GLN A 171 -29.74 -16.64 -22.12
C GLN A 171 -28.54 -17.56 -21.88
N LYS A 172 -27.32 -17.03 -21.95
CA LYS A 172 -26.11 -17.80 -21.63
C LYS A 172 -26.14 -18.33 -20.17
N ALA A 173 -26.55 -17.51 -19.19
CA ALA A 173 -26.68 -17.93 -17.81
C ALA A 173 -27.73 -19.04 -17.66
N GLU A 174 -28.90 -18.92 -18.33
CA GLU A 174 -29.96 -19.93 -18.34
C GLU A 174 -29.49 -21.27 -18.94
N ASP A 175 -28.82 -21.23 -20.09
CA ASP A 175 -28.28 -22.40 -20.77
C ASP A 175 -27.18 -23.09 -19.94
N THR A 176 -26.30 -22.30 -19.32
CA THR A 176 -25.24 -22.81 -18.44
C THR A 176 -25.81 -23.47 -17.19
N LEU A 177 -26.78 -22.84 -16.53
CA LEU A 177 -27.44 -23.40 -15.35
C LEU A 177 -28.14 -24.73 -15.72
N ALA A 178 -28.82 -24.79 -16.85
CA ALA A 178 -29.48 -26.01 -17.32
C ALA A 178 -28.48 -27.16 -17.55
N GLN A 179 -27.28 -26.86 -18.11
CA GLN A 179 -26.21 -27.85 -18.29
C GLN A 179 -25.70 -28.37 -16.93
N LEU A 180 -25.45 -27.46 -15.97
CA LEU A 180 -25.00 -27.83 -14.64
C LEU A 180 -26.00 -28.71 -13.90
N GLN A 181 -27.30 -28.35 -13.97
CA GLN A 181 -28.38 -29.11 -13.32
C GLN A 181 -28.60 -30.49 -13.95
N ALA A 182 -28.23 -30.67 -15.19
CA ALA A 182 -28.38 -31.96 -15.93
C ALA A 182 -27.15 -32.89 -15.77
N SER A 183 -26.06 -32.39 -15.14
CA SER A 183 -24.80 -33.12 -15.02
C SER A 183 -24.81 -34.09 -13.85
N ASP A 184 -24.32 -35.30 -14.07
CA ASP A 184 -24.02 -36.26 -12.98
C ASP A 184 -22.70 -35.89 -12.22
N ASP A 185 -21.88 -35.00 -12.80
CA ASP A 185 -20.62 -34.52 -12.24
C ASP A 185 -20.59 -32.97 -12.26
N MET A 186 -21.50 -32.40 -11.49
CA MET A 186 -21.82 -30.96 -11.53
C MET A 186 -20.62 -30.09 -11.14
N GLU A 187 -19.84 -30.46 -10.12
CA GLU A 187 -18.74 -29.63 -9.64
C GLU A 187 -17.58 -29.57 -10.66
N ASN A 188 -17.18 -30.70 -11.23
CA ASN A 188 -16.16 -30.70 -12.29
C ASN A 188 -16.63 -29.94 -13.54
N LEU A 189 -17.91 -30.05 -13.89
CA LEU A 189 -18.49 -29.29 -15.00
C LEU A 189 -18.53 -27.79 -14.65
N PHE A 190 -18.80 -27.43 -13.39
CA PHE A 190 -18.80 -26.05 -12.94
C PHE A 190 -17.43 -25.41 -13.12
N ASP A 191 -16.36 -26.08 -12.70
CA ASP A 191 -14.97 -25.61 -12.85
C ASP A 191 -14.59 -25.40 -14.32
N GLN A 192 -15.00 -26.33 -15.20
CA GLN A 192 -14.78 -26.19 -16.65
C GLN A 192 -15.50 -24.97 -17.21
N LEU A 193 -16.82 -24.85 -16.95
CA LEU A 193 -17.63 -23.75 -17.47
C LEU A 193 -17.24 -22.40 -16.84
N MET A 194 -16.85 -22.37 -15.56
CA MET A 194 -16.33 -21.17 -14.91
C MET A 194 -15.06 -20.70 -15.60
N ASN A 195 -14.13 -21.60 -15.85
CA ASN A 195 -12.88 -21.27 -16.54
C ASN A 195 -13.12 -20.85 -18.00
N GLU A 196 -14.11 -21.43 -18.69
CA GLU A 196 -14.42 -21.14 -20.09
C GLU A 196 -15.26 -19.87 -20.25
N LEU A 197 -16.28 -19.67 -19.42
CA LEU A 197 -17.36 -18.72 -19.67
C LEU A 197 -17.39 -17.52 -18.70
N SER A 198 -16.84 -17.67 -17.47
CA SER A 198 -16.94 -16.60 -16.50
C SER A 198 -16.22 -15.34 -16.97
N GLU A 199 -16.93 -14.21 -16.90
CA GLU A 199 -16.42 -12.87 -17.20
C GLU A 199 -15.95 -12.13 -15.96
N ASP A 200 -15.86 -12.83 -14.81
CA ASP A 200 -15.25 -12.32 -13.59
C ASP A 200 -13.73 -12.16 -13.74
N GLY A 201 -13.15 -11.28 -12.92
CA GLY A 201 -11.75 -10.83 -12.96
C GLY A 201 -10.75 -11.81 -13.57
N ARG A 202 -10.27 -11.49 -14.78
CA ARG A 202 -9.23 -12.26 -15.47
C ARG A 202 -7.93 -11.49 -15.54
N TYR A 203 -6.83 -12.21 -15.41
CA TYR A 203 -5.50 -11.67 -15.72
C TYR A 203 -5.31 -11.46 -17.22
N SER A 204 -4.27 -10.71 -17.59
CA SER A 204 -3.95 -10.41 -19.01
C SER A 204 -3.65 -11.65 -19.87
N ASP A 205 -3.30 -12.78 -19.25
CA ASP A 205 -3.08 -14.08 -19.91
C ASP A 205 -4.39 -14.89 -20.07
N GLY A 206 -5.53 -14.36 -19.57
CA GLY A 206 -6.85 -14.98 -19.65
C GLY A 206 -7.17 -15.94 -18.50
N THR A 207 -6.27 -16.16 -17.54
CA THR A 207 -6.55 -16.98 -16.35
C THR A 207 -7.51 -16.28 -15.41
N LEU A 208 -8.31 -17.04 -14.65
CA LEU A 208 -9.22 -16.52 -13.63
C LEU A 208 -8.41 -15.96 -12.45
N GLY A 209 -8.82 -14.82 -11.92
CA GLY A 209 -8.25 -14.23 -10.71
C GLY A 209 -8.53 -15.03 -9.44
N ALA A 210 -9.67 -15.73 -9.39
CA ALA A 210 -10.09 -16.55 -8.25
C ALA A 210 -10.59 -17.95 -8.73
N PRO A 211 -9.69 -18.85 -9.17
CA PRO A 211 -10.07 -20.17 -9.66
C PRO A 211 -10.69 -21.07 -8.57
N ASP A 212 -10.33 -20.86 -7.32
CA ASP A 212 -10.84 -21.58 -6.15
C ASP A 212 -12.06 -20.89 -5.50
N GLY A 213 -12.54 -19.82 -6.14
CA GLY A 213 -13.64 -18.98 -5.66
C GLY A 213 -13.18 -17.94 -4.64
N TYR A 214 -14.14 -17.39 -3.93
CA TYR A 214 -13.94 -16.34 -2.92
C TYR A 214 -14.32 -16.86 -1.54
N LEU A 215 -13.47 -16.60 -0.55
CA LEU A 215 -13.80 -16.73 0.86
C LEU A 215 -14.16 -15.33 1.39
N PHE A 216 -15.39 -15.15 1.86
CA PHE A 216 -15.89 -13.84 2.30
C PHE A 216 -16.86 -13.97 3.48
N GLY A 217 -17.02 -12.88 4.21
CA GLY A 217 -17.99 -12.71 5.28
C GLY A 217 -19.09 -11.72 4.95
N GLU A 218 -19.84 -11.29 5.95
CA GLU A 218 -20.94 -10.35 5.80
C GLU A 218 -20.44 -8.94 5.44
N GLY A 219 -21.03 -8.33 4.41
CA GLY A 219 -20.71 -6.98 3.92
C GLY A 219 -19.52 -6.91 2.97
N GLU A 220 -18.90 -8.06 2.62
CA GLU A 220 -17.73 -8.11 1.74
C GLU A 220 -18.11 -8.26 0.25
N MET A 221 -19.35 -8.70 -0.03
CA MET A 221 -19.91 -8.84 -1.38
C MET A 221 -21.19 -8.01 -1.55
N VAL A 222 -21.68 -7.87 -2.78
CA VAL A 222 -22.98 -7.23 -3.01
C VAL A 222 -24.10 -8.07 -2.40
N GLN A 223 -25.14 -7.40 -1.89
CA GLN A 223 -26.17 -8.01 -1.04
C GLN A 223 -26.85 -9.22 -1.70
N GLU A 224 -27.18 -9.11 -2.98
CA GLU A 224 -27.89 -10.19 -3.70
C GLU A 224 -27.03 -11.45 -3.83
N PHE A 225 -25.70 -11.29 -3.98
CA PHE A 225 -24.74 -12.38 -4.00
C PHE A 225 -24.62 -13.05 -2.63
N GLU A 226 -24.47 -12.24 -1.55
CA GLU A 226 -24.40 -12.74 -0.19
C GLU A 226 -25.67 -13.49 0.23
N ASP A 227 -26.84 -12.92 -0.05
CA ASP A 227 -28.12 -13.54 0.28
C ASP A 227 -28.30 -14.89 -0.42
N ALA A 228 -27.89 -14.97 -1.69
CA ALA A 228 -27.90 -16.23 -2.42
C ALA A 228 -26.91 -17.24 -1.81
N ALA A 229 -25.68 -16.81 -1.51
CA ALA A 229 -24.68 -17.68 -0.89
C ALA A 229 -25.10 -18.19 0.51
N LYS A 230 -25.72 -17.34 1.32
CA LYS A 230 -26.25 -17.69 2.65
C LYS A 230 -27.39 -18.73 2.58
N ALA A 231 -28.16 -18.70 1.49
CA ALA A 231 -29.26 -19.65 1.28
C ALA A 231 -28.82 -21.04 0.84
N LEU A 232 -27.58 -21.21 0.36
CA LEU A 232 -27.03 -22.46 -0.15
C LEU A 232 -26.39 -23.28 0.99
N GLY A 233 -26.59 -24.60 0.94
CA GLY A 233 -25.76 -25.57 1.66
C GLY A 233 -24.44 -25.80 0.90
N GLU A 234 -23.47 -26.44 1.57
CA GLU A 234 -22.22 -26.86 0.91
C GLU A 234 -22.53 -27.83 -0.26
N HIS A 235 -21.79 -27.69 -1.35
CA HIS A 235 -21.96 -28.41 -2.60
C HIS A 235 -23.29 -28.12 -3.34
N GLU A 236 -23.99 -27.04 -2.95
CA GLU A 236 -25.26 -26.66 -3.54
C GLU A 236 -25.09 -25.54 -4.58
N LEU A 237 -25.81 -25.70 -5.70
CA LEU A 237 -25.84 -24.78 -6.81
C LEU A 237 -26.99 -23.78 -6.66
N SER A 238 -26.75 -22.50 -6.90
CA SER A 238 -27.81 -21.48 -6.92
C SER A 238 -28.69 -21.57 -8.17
N GLY A 239 -29.80 -20.84 -8.16
CA GLY A 239 -30.41 -20.32 -9.39
C GLY A 239 -29.55 -19.22 -10.02
N ILE A 240 -30.13 -18.49 -10.98
CA ILE A 240 -29.53 -17.27 -11.51
C ILE A 240 -29.71 -16.15 -10.49
N VAL A 241 -28.58 -15.54 -10.08
CA VAL A 241 -28.54 -14.39 -9.15
C VAL A 241 -28.22 -13.15 -9.96
N GLU A 242 -29.12 -12.18 -9.96
CA GLU A 242 -28.95 -10.91 -10.65
C GLU A 242 -28.36 -9.87 -9.68
N THR A 243 -27.27 -9.23 -10.10
CA THR A 243 -26.61 -8.15 -9.36
C THR A 243 -26.37 -6.94 -10.28
N SER A 244 -25.81 -5.86 -9.73
CA SER A 244 -25.40 -4.71 -10.53
C SER A 244 -24.30 -5.02 -11.57
N TYR A 245 -23.61 -6.15 -11.47
CA TYR A 245 -22.55 -6.56 -12.41
C TYR A 245 -23.08 -7.48 -13.53
N GLY A 246 -24.16 -8.21 -13.28
CA GLY A 246 -24.71 -9.16 -14.23
C GLY A 246 -25.41 -10.35 -13.59
N TYR A 247 -25.43 -11.46 -14.33
CA TYR A 247 -26.05 -12.73 -13.91
C TYR A 247 -24.98 -13.68 -13.39
N HIS A 248 -25.16 -14.17 -12.18
CA HIS A 248 -24.26 -15.10 -11.52
C HIS A 248 -24.93 -16.46 -11.33
N ILE A 249 -24.13 -17.51 -11.41
CA ILE A 249 -24.46 -18.86 -10.92
C ILE A 249 -23.43 -19.19 -9.86
N LEU A 250 -23.87 -19.49 -8.63
CA LEU A 250 -23.03 -19.75 -7.49
C LEU A 250 -22.97 -21.24 -7.16
N LEU A 251 -21.78 -21.69 -6.77
CA LEU A 251 -21.57 -23.01 -6.16
C LEU A 251 -20.94 -22.79 -4.79
N ARG A 252 -21.64 -23.12 -3.71
CA ARG A 252 -21.09 -23.05 -2.36
C ARG A 252 -20.24 -24.26 -2.07
N LEU A 253 -19.06 -24.02 -1.52
CA LEU A 253 -18.10 -25.06 -1.14
C LEU A 253 -17.89 -25.08 0.39
N PRO A 254 -17.42 -26.22 0.95
CA PRO A 254 -16.78 -26.21 2.25
C PRO A 254 -15.62 -25.21 2.26
N VAL A 255 -15.39 -24.55 3.39
CA VAL A 255 -14.30 -23.60 3.52
C VAL A 255 -12.95 -24.33 3.41
N ASP A 256 -12.15 -23.94 2.46
CA ASP A 256 -10.79 -24.46 2.28
C ASP A 256 -9.88 -24.00 3.44
N THR A 257 -9.08 -24.92 3.95
CA THR A 257 -8.25 -24.68 5.14
C THR A 257 -7.15 -23.63 4.88
N GLU A 258 -6.56 -23.62 3.69
CA GLU A 258 -5.50 -22.65 3.38
C GLU A 258 -6.08 -21.26 3.13
N MET A 259 -7.19 -21.15 2.42
CA MET A 259 -7.93 -19.89 2.29
C MET A 259 -8.36 -19.33 3.63
N ALA A 260 -8.86 -20.19 4.53
CA ALA A 260 -9.20 -19.80 5.90
C ALA A 260 -7.97 -19.33 6.70
N ARG A 261 -6.83 -19.98 6.51
CA ARG A 261 -5.56 -19.61 7.15
C ARG A 261 -5.06 -18.25 6.70
N GLU A 262 -5.10 -18.00 5.41
CA GLU A 262 -4.71 -16.71 4.82
C GLU A 262 -5.63 -15.58 5.26
N ALA A 263 -6.95 -15.81 5.23
CA ALA A 263 -7.93 -14.84 5.69
C ALA A 263 -7.79 -14.54 7.20
N TRP A 264 -7.58 -15.58 8.03
CA TRP A 264 -7.35 -15.43 9.46
C TRP A 264 -6.08 -14.61 9.73
N ALA A 265 -4.97 -14.91 9.03
CA ALA A 265 -3.73 -14.16 9.16
C ALA A 265 -3.90 -12.67 8.77
N SER A 266 -4.59 -12.41 7.67
CA SER A 266 -4.89 -11.04 7.21
C SER A 266 -5.74 -10.26 8.21
N GLU A 267 -6.76 -10.89 8.82
CA GLU A 267 -7.60 -10.26 9.86
C GLU A 267 -6.81 -10.00 11.15
N GLN A 268 -5.92 -10.93 11.54
CA GLN A 268 -5.02 -10.73 12.66
C GLN A 268 -4.11 -9.53 12.44
N ASP A 269 -3.46 -9.45 11.25
CA ASP A 269 -2.57 -8.34 10.90
C ASP A 269 -3.30 -6.99 10.89
N ALA A 270 -4.51 -6.95 10.34
CA ALA A 270 -5.36 -5.76 10.35
C ALA A 270 -5.74 -5.34 11.80
N THR A 271 -6.04 -6.31 12.65
CA THR A 271 -6.35 -6.07 14.07
C THR A 271 -5.13 -5.51 14.81
N ILE A 272 -3.97 -6.14 14.66
CA ILE A 272 -2.70 -5.69 15.28
C ILE A 272 -2.35 -4.28 14.80
N SER A 273 -2.48 -4.02 13.50
CA SER A 273 -2.23 -2.69 12.92
C SER A 273 -3.16 -1.63 13.51
N THR A 274 -4.44 -1.95 13.68
CA THR A 274 -5.42 -1.05 14.29
C THR A 274 -5.07 -0.77 15.74
N GLN A 275 -4.78 -1.81 16.54
CA GLN A 275 -4.38 -1.66 17.94
C GLN A 275 -3.10 -0.84 18.10
N MET A 276 -2.12 -1.05 17.22
CA MET A 276 -0.88 -0.28 17.24
C MET A 276 -1.10 1.18 16.87
N ASN A 277 -1.94 1.47 15.89
CA ASN A 277 -2.30 2.84 15.50
C ASN A 277 -3.05 3.58 16.63
N ASP A 278 -3.99 2.92 17.29
CA ASP A 278 -4.71 3.46 18.45
C ASP A 278 -3.74 3.76 19.59
N GLN A 279 -2.81 2.84 19.85
CA GLN A 279 -1.80 3.01 20.89
C GLN A 279 -0.83 4.15 20.57
N MET A 280 -0.38 4.27 19.30
CA MET A 280 0.46 5.38 18.85
C MET A 280 -0.27 6.72 18.99
N THR A 281 -1.55 6.77 18.60
CA THR A 281 -2.39 7.97 18.77
C THR A 281 -2.46 8.37 20.24
N ALA A 282 -2.74 7.44 21.14
CA ALA A 282 -2.78 7.72 22.57
C ALA A 282 -1.44 8.26 23.11
N TRP A 283 -0.31 7.68 22.69
CA TRP A 283 1.01 8.19 23.09
C TRP A 283 1.34 9.55 22.49
N MET A 284 0.91 9.83 21.27
CA MET A 284 1.07 11.15 20.65
C MET A 284 0.25 12.21 21.37
N ASP A 285 -0.97 11.89 21.80
CA ASP A 285 -1.84 12.78 22.56
C ASP A 285 -1.29 13.08 23.98
N GLU A 286 -0.63 12.10 24.60
CA GLU A 286 0.02 12.25 25.90
C GLU A 286 1.39 12.92 25.80
N ALA A 287 2.00 12.95 24.61
CA ALA A 287 3.36 13.48 24.42
C ALA A 287 3.44 14.99 24.69
N VAL A 288 4.33 15.37 25.58
CA VAL A 288 4.65 16.79 25.81
C VAL A 288 5.68 17.23 24.76
N ILE A 289 5.22 17.94 23.74
CA ILE A 289 6.07 18.48 22.69
C ILE A 289 6.45 19.92 23.07
N GLU A 290 7.68 20.10 23.55
CA GLU A 290 8.21 21.41 23.84
C GLU A 290 8.76 22.07 22.58
N THR A 291 8.27 23.26 22.25
CA THR A 291 8.75 24.09 21.15
C THR A 291 9.50 25.31 21.70
N ASN A 292 10.50 25.77 20.97
CA ASN A 292 11.26 26.95 21.30
C ASN A 292 10.90 28.16 20.42
N ASP A 293 11.45 29.34 20.71
CA ASP A 293 11.21 30.56 19.96
C ASP A 293 11.59 30.42 18.47
N THR A 294 12.59 29.61 18.15
CA THR A 294 13.00 29.34 16.76
C THR A 294 11.89 28.60 16.01
N PHE A 295 11.30 27.58 16.64
CA PHE A 295 10.16 26.87 16.07
C PHE A 295 8.97 27.82 15.83
N ALA A 296 8.63 28.62 16.83
CA ALA A 296 7.51 29.56 16.74
C ALA A 296 7.72 30.66 15.67
N SER A 297 8.95 30.91 15.24
CA SER A 297 9.29 31.91 14.23
C SER A 297 9.32 31.37 12.80
N ILE A 298 9.13 30.05 12.59
CA ILE A 298 9.16 29.44 11.26
C ILE A 298 7.85 29.73 10.54
N ASP A 299 7.94 30.53 9.48
CA ASP A 299 6.87 30.69 8.49
C ASP A 299 7.02 29.54 7.45
N PRO A 300 6.01 28.68 7.29
CA PRO A 300 6.12 27.51 6.42
C PRO A 300 6.24 27.90 4.94
N LYS A 301 5.63 29.01 4.53
CA LYS A 301 5.73 29.53 3.17
C LYS A 301 7.14 30.04 2.87
N ASP A 302 7.67 30.94 3.75
CA ASP A 302 9.03 31.47 3.61
C ASP A 302 10.06 30.34 3.65
N TYR A 303 9.87 29.33 4.50
CA TYR A 303 10.73 28.16 4.56
C TYR A 303 10.71 27.38 3.24
N TYR A 304 9.53 27.11 2.67
CA TYR A 304 9.40 26.34 1.46
C TYR A 304 9.94 27.08 0.22
N GLU A 305 9.67 28.38 0.11
CA GLU A 305 10.23 29.23 -0.94
C GLU A 305 11.77 29.23 -0.92
N ARG A 306 12.37 29.28 0.26
CA ARG A 306 13.83 29.21 0.41
C ARG A 306 14.39 27.82 0.12
N LEU A 307 13.68 26.75 0.49
CA LEU A 307 14.08 25.39 0.16
C LEU A 307 14.06 25.17 -1.35
N SER A 308 13.01 25.62 -2.04
CA SER A 308 12.90 25.55 -3.50
C SER A 308 14.00 26.32 -4.21
N ALA A 309 14.26 27.55 -3.79
CA ALA A 309 15.36 28.35 -4.34
C ALA A 309 16.75 27.73 -4.08
N TYR A 310 16.92 27.05 -2.94
CA TYR A 310 18.14 26.32 -2.64
C TYR A 310 18.34 25.10 -3.56
N ARG A 311 17.29 24.35 -3.83
CA ARG A 311 17.28 23.22 -4.77
C ARG A 311 17.66 23.67 -6.18
N GLU A 312 17.08 24.77 -6.69
CA GLU A 312 17.44 25.34 -7.98
C GLU A 312 18.93 25.72 -8.06
N GLN A 313 19.50 26.26 -6.96
CA GLN A 313 20.93 26.58 -6.90
C GLN A 313 21.82 25.33 -6.91
N LEU A 314 21.41 24.26 -6.25
CA LEU A 314 22.13 22.98 -6.25
C LEU A 314 22.12 22.34 -7.65
N GLU A 315 20.97 22.32 -8.31
CA GLU A 315 20.82 21.80 -9.68
C GLU A 315 21.67 22.60 -10.67
N ALA A 316 21.65 23.93 -10.58
CA ALA A 316 22.47 24.78 -11.42
C ALA A 316 23.99 24.59 -11.19
N ALA A 317 24.41 24.37 -9.95
CA ALA A 317 25.81 24.08 -9.62
C ALA A 317 26.27 22.72 -10.18
N ASN A 318 25.41 21.69 -10.09
CA ASN A 318 25.69 20.36 -10.63
C ASN A 318 25.80 20.36 -12.16
N SER A 319 24.88 21.02 -12.86
CA SER A 319 24.89 21.08 -14.32
C SER A 319 26.13 21.80 -14.87
N THR A 320 26.72 22.74 -14.11
CA THR A 320 27.98 23.39 -14.53
C THR A 320 29.20 22.49 -14.31
N THR A 321 29.18 21.60 -13.32
CA THR A 321 30.26 20.65 -13.04
C THR A 321 30.31 19.53 -14.10
N GLU A 322 29.14 19.03 -14.54
CA GLU A 322 29.08 18.03 -15.63
C GLU A 322 29.57 18.55 -16.96
N THR A 323 29.32 19.84 -17.28
CA THR A 323 29.80 20.47 -18.53
C THR A 323 31.32 20.74 -18.51
N GLU A 324 31.93 20.95 -17.34
CA GLU A 324 33.39 21.11 -17.22
C GLU A 324 34.14 19.76 -17.32
N THR A 325 33.55 18.66 -16.84
CA THR A 325 34.15 17.32 -16.95
C THR A 325 34.05 16.74 -18.36
N ASP A 326 32.98 17.02 -19.09
CA ASP A 326 32.82 16.57 -20.49
C ASP A 326 33.69 17.38 -21.46
N GLY A 327 34.02 18.65 -21.16
CA GLY A 327 34.93 19.51 -21.93
C GLY A 327 36.41 19.15 -21.80
N ALA A 328 36.81 18.41 -20.76
CA ALA A 328 38.19 17.98 -20.53
C ALA A 328 38.58 16.67 -21.23
N ALA A 329 37.61 15.91 -21.74
CA ALA A 329 37.81 14.58 -22.36
C ALA A 329 38.07 14.62 -23.89
N THR A 330 38.07 15.77 -24.55
CA THR A 330 38.23 15.89 -26.02
C THR A 330 39.57 16.49 -26.48
N ALA A 331 40.67 16.29 -25.76
CA ALA A 331 42.01 16.56 -26.26
C ALA A 331 42.66 15.25 -26.76
N GLU A 332 42.42 14.90 -28.03
CA GLU A 332 43.17 13.86 -28.72
C GLU A 332 44.68 14.25 -28.81
N PRO A 333 45.62 13.35 -28.53
CA PRO A 333 47.02 13.63 -28.79
C PRO A 333 47.31 13.53 -30.31
N SER A 334 47.71 14.65 -30.87
CA SER A 334 48.23 14.78 -32.25
C SER A 334 49.29 13.74 -32.55
N ALA A 335 49.04 12.90 -33.54
CA ALA A 335 50.00 11.93 -34.06
C ALA A 335 51.14 12.66 -34.80
N THR A 336 52.36 12.47 -34.38
CA THR A 336 53.58 12.87 -35.05
C THR A 336 53.87 11.90 -36.22
N PRO A 337 54.19 12.34 -37.43
CA PRO A 337 54.51 11.45 -38.54
C PRO A 337 55.91 10.85 -38.39
N ALA A 338 56.03 9.55 -38.61
CA ALA A 338 57.29 8.82 -38.68
C ALA A 338 58.10 9.26 -39.90
N ALA A 339 59.37 9.63 -39.68
CA ALA A 339 60.33 9.79 -40.69
C ALA A 339 60.95 8.46 -41.10
N GLU A 340 61.09 8.30 -42.41
CA GLU A 340 61.79 7.20 -43.06
C GLU A 340 63.31 7.16 -42.71
N GLY A 341 63.85 5.94 -42.66
CA GLY A 341 65.23 5.58 -42.54
C GLY A 341 65.45 4.08 -42.54
#